data_b600e4a66178392e9335f4ae61131ae3
#
_entry.id   b600e4a66178392e9335f4ae61131ae3
#
_cell.length_a   1.000
_cell.length_b   1.000
_cell.length_c   1.000
_cell.angle_alpha   90.00
_cell.angle_beta   90.00
_cell.angle_gamma   90.00
#
_symmetry.space_group_name_H-M   'P 1'
#
loop_
_entity.id
_entity.type
_entity.pdbx_description
1 polymer ?
#
loop_
_entity_poly.entity_id
_entity_poly.type
_entity_poly.pdbx_seq_one_letter_code
_entity_poly.pdbx_strand_id
1 'polypeptide(L)'
;IGSEGTLGFVASATYRTLPILKFVSTGLLVFDNLLDATRSVPELVANHLATVELLDATSIRVAQRTGQAAEALAAIDVREHAALLVEFQGNSEQELTDLALSAAPMFDALPVVSPVTMTSKLSERNALWAARRGLYTTVAGNRPTGTNALLEDVVVPVDVLGTTCRDLTALFDAHGYQDSVIFGHAKDGNI
;
A
#
# COMPACT_ATOMS: atom_id res chain seq x y z
N ILE A 1 2.03 -21.96 7.61
CA ILE A 1 1.80 -20.56 7.27
C ILE A 1 0.39 -20.21 7.72
N GLY A 2 0.19 -19.06 8.34
CA GLY A 2 -1.13 -18.58 8.78
C GLY A 2 -1.73 -19.31 9.99
N SER A 3 -0.94 -20.01 10.80
CA SER A 3 -1.43 -20.73 11.99
C SER A 3 -0.94 -20.15 13.31
N GLU A 4 -0.18 -19.07 13.27
CA GLU A 4 0.42 -18.41 14.45
C GLU A 4 1.14 -19.40 15.42
N GLY A 5 1.78 -20.42 14.82
CA GLY A 5 2.48 -21.45 15.57
C GLY A 5 1.60 -22.52 16.22
N THR A 6 0.28 -22.53 15.97
CA THR A 6 -0.65 -23.46 16.61
C THR A 6 -0.66 -24.85 15.98
N LEU A 7 -0.25 -25.00 14.72
CA LEU A 7 -0.28 -26.27 13.98
C LEU A 7 1.09 -26.92 13.79
N GLY A 8 2.17 -26.18 14.00
CA GLY A 8 3.51 -26.72 13.81
C GLY A 8 4.60 -25.66 13.92
N PHE A 9 5.85 -26.13 13.86
CA PHE A 9 7.05 -25.32 13.88
C PHE A 9 7.76 -25.39 12.53
N VAL A 10 8.07 -24.25 11.90
CA VAL A 10 8.84 -24.19 10.65
C VAL A 10 10.33 -24.22 10.98
N ALA A 11 11.00 -25.35 10.77
CA ALA A 11 12.42 -25.52 11.06
C ALA A 11 13.33 -24.91 9.97
N SER A 12 12.88 -24.94 8.71
CA SER A 12 13.63 -24.37 7.58
C SER A 12 12.69 -24.02 6.42
N ALA A 13 13.09 -23.06 5.60
CA ALA A 13 12.38 -22.68 4.39
C ALA A 13 13.37 -22.46 3.23
N THR A 14 13.00 -22.90 2.05
CA THR A 14 13.75 -22.66 0.82
C THR A 14 12.93 -21.77 -0.11
N TYR A 15 13.53 -20.64 -0.53
CA TYR A 15 12.87 -19.66 -1.39
C TYR A 15 13.52 -19.61 -2.76
N ARG A 16 12.69 -19.43 -3.79
CA ARG A 16 13.19 -19.04 -5.10
C ARG A 16 13.55 -17.55 -5.06
N THR A 17 14.78 -17.21 -5.45
CA THR A 17 15.20 -15.81 -5.56
C THR A 17 14.77 -15.21 -6.87
N LEU A 18 14.54 -13.88 -6.86
CA LEU A 18 14.30 -13.08 -8.05
C LEU A 18 15.50 -12.15 -8.31
N PRO A 19 15.82 -11.83 -9.58
CA PRO A 19 16.80 -10.82 -9.88
C PRO A 19 16.41 -9.45 -9.29
N ILE A 20 17.38 -8.75 -8.74
CA ILE A 20 17.16 -7.36 -8.30
C ILE A 20 17.28 -6.46 -9.52
N LEU A 21 16.18 -5.81 -9.90
CA LEU A 21 16.18 -4.80 -10.95
C LEU A 21 16.71 -3.48 -10.39
N LYS A 22 17.65 -2.86 -11.08
CA LYS A 22 18.42 -1.71 -10.56
C LYS A 22 17.72 -0.38 -10.76
N PHE A 23 16.88 -0.30 -11.78
CA PHE A 23 16.15 0.91 -12.13
C PHE A 23 14.75 0.82 -11.58
N VAL A 24 14.37 1.83 -10.81
CA VAL A 24 13.06 1.85 -10.12
C VAL A 24 12.48 3.25 -10.22
N SER A 25 11.20 3.32 -10.56
CA SER A 25 10.41 4.55 -10.52
C SER A 25 9.21 4.35 -9.59
N THR A 26 9.05 5.26 -8.64
CA THR A 26 8.01 5.19 -7.60
C THR A 26 7.02 6.32 -7.78
N GLY A 27 5.73 6.04 -7.58
CA GLY A 27 4.66 7.03 -7.58
C GLY A 27 3.71 6.82 -6.42
N LEU A 28 2.94 7.86 -6.13
CA LEU A 28 1.89 7.84 -5.13
C LEU A 28 0.58 8.23 -5.80
N LEU A 29 -0.40 7.34 -5.72
CA LEU A 29 -1.76 7.56 -6.17
C LEU A 29 -2.62 7.83 -4.95
N VAL A 30 -3.33 8.94 -4.93
CA VAL A 30 -4.25 9.28 -3.84
C VAL A 30 -5.68 9.25 -4.36
N PHE A 31 -6.57 8.60 -3.61
CA PHE A 31 -7.98 8.42 -3.93
C PHE A 31 -8.84 9.03 -2.84
N ASP A 32 -10.05 9.44 -3.19
CA ASP A 32 -11.02 9.99 -2.23
C ASP A 32 -11.44 8.98 -1.15
N ASN A 33 -11.36 7.69 -1.47
CA ASN A 33 -11.76 6.62 -0.55
C ASN A 33 -11.05 5.29 -0.82
N LEU A 34 -11.14 4.38 0.16
CA LEU A 34 -10.51 3.06 0.13
C LEU A 34 -11.06 2.16 -0.98
N LEU A 35 -12.35 2.27 -1.30
CA LEU A 35 -12.99 1.43 -2.32
C LEU A 35 -12.47 1.75 -3.73
N ASP A 36 -12.31 3.02 -4.07
CA ASP A 36 -11.78 3.44 -5.36
C ASP A 36 -10.30 3.05 -5.50
N ALA A 37 -9.51 3.21 -4.44
CA ALA A 37 -8.13 2.74 -4.41
C ALA A 37 -8.03 1.23 -4.68
N THR A 38 -8.78 0.42 -3.93
CA THR A 38 -8.69 -1.04 -4.03
C THR A 38 -9.29 -1.59 -5.32
N ARG A 39 -10.33 -0.97 -5.89
CA ARG A 39 -10.87 -1.31 -7.21
C ARG A 39 -9.92 -1.02 -8.36
N SER A 40 -8.99 -0.08 -8.19
CA SER A 40 -7.97 0.24 -9.19
C SER A 40 -6.83 -0.78 -9.24
N VAL A 41 -6.66 -1.60 -8.19
CA VAL A 41 -5.52 -2.53 -8.08
C VAL A 41 -5.46 -3.56 -9.21
N PRO A 42 -6.56 -4.22 -9.65
CA PRO A 42 -6.51 -5.17 -10.76
C PRO A 42 -5.92 -4.57 -12.04
N GLU A 43 -6.28 -3.33 -12.35
CA GLU A 43 -5.79 -2.63 -13.53
C GLU A 43 -4.31 -2.26 -13.40
N LEU A 44 -3.88 -1.81 -12.22
CA LEU A 44 -2.47 -1.56 -11.91
C LEU A 44 -1.62 -2.83 -12.07
N VAL A 45 -2.12 -3.97 -11.59
CA VAL A 45 -1.46 -5.28 -11.74
C VAL A 45 -1.36 -5.69 -13.20
N ALA A 46 -2.41 -5.51 -13.99
CA ALA A 46 -2.43 -5.80 -15.42
C ALA A 46 -1.44 -4.94 -16.22
N ASN A 47 -1.11 -3.74 -15.74
CA ASN A 47 -0.13 -2.82 -16.33
C ASN A 47 1.30 -3.02 -15.78
N HIS A 48 1.61 -4.19 -15.25
CA HIS A 48 2.96 -4.63 -14.87
C HIS A 48 3.65 -3.81 -13.78
N LEU A 49 2.90 -3.14 -12.90
CA LEU A 49 3.48 -2.53 -11.72
C LEU A 49 4.16 -3.60 -10.84
N ALA A 50 5.41 -3.38 -10.51
CA ALA A 50 6.19 -4.30 -9.69
C ALA A 50 5.73 -4.33 -8.24
N THR A 51 5.22 -3.18 -7.75
CA THR A 51 4.75 -2.99 -6.38
C THR A 51 3.46 -2.18 -6.39
N VAL A 52 2.50 -2.57 -5.55
CA VAL A 52 1.30 -1.79 -5.21
C VAL A 52 1.04 -1.97 -3.72
N GLU A 53 1.35 -0.93 -2.93
CA GLU A 53 1.18 -0.93 -1.47
C GLU A 53 -0.01 -0.05 -1.09
N LEU A 54 -0.91 -0.58 -0.28
CA LEU A 54 -2.10 0.11 0.20
C LEU A 54 -1.83 0.83 1.52
N LEU A 55 -2.38 2.04 1.63
CA LEU A 55 -2.47 2.85 2.84
C LEU A 55 -3.91 3.39 2.95
N ASP A 56 -4.63 3.04 3.99
CA ASP A 56 -5.94 3.60 4.29
C ASP A 56 -5.85 4.99 4.96
N ALA A 57 -6.99 5.60 5.24
CA ALA A 57 -7.06 6.92 5.87
C ALA A 57 -6.35 6.97 7.24
N THR A 58 -6.48 5.93 8.05
CA THR A 58 -5.82 5.84 9.36
C THR A 58 -4.31 5.76 9.20
N SER A 59 -3.84 4.95 8.25
CA SER A 59 -2.41 4.85 7.90
C SER A 59 -1.82 6.20 7.45
N ILE A 60 -2.54 6.94 6.61
CA ILE A 60 -2.11 8.27 6.15
C ILE A 60 -2.05 9.25 7.33
N ARG A 61 -3.06 9.27 8.21
CA ARG A 61 -3.04 10.12 9.42
C ARG A 61 -1.88 9.78 10.36
N VAL A 62 -1.55 8.50 10.50
CA VAL A 62 -0.38 8.07 11.29
C VAL A 62 0.91 8.60 10.67
N ALA A 63 1.10 8.48 9.35
CA ALA A 63 2.27 9.00 8.65
C ALA A 63 2.39 10.52 8.79
N GLN A 64 1.28 11.27 8.69
CA GLN A 64 1.25 12.72 8.91
C GLN A 64 1.69 13.10 10.33
N ARG A 65 1.12 12.44 11.34
CA ARG A 65 1.44 12.74 12.77
C ARG A 65 2.89 12.48 13.13
N THR A 66 3.53 11.53 12.50
CA THR A 66 4.94 11.17 12.75
C THR A 66 5.95 11.95 11.91
N GLY A 67 5.47 12.85 11.04
CA GLY A 67 6.33 13.60 10.12
C GLY A 67 6.99 12.74 9.04
N GLN A 68 6.48 11.53 8.82
CA GLN A 68 6.97 10.60 7.79
C GLN A 68 6.19 10.68 6.48
N ALA A 69 5.13 11.49 6.42
CA ALA A 69 4.36 11.69 5.21
C ALA A 69 5.18 12.49 4.17
N ALA A 70 5.25 11.98 2.95
CA ALA A 70 5.71 12.76 1.81
C ALA A 70 4.83 14.02 1.65
N GLU A 71 5.36 15.08 1.02
CA GLU A 71 4.67 16.36 0.86
C GLU A 71 3.25 16.18 0.28
N ALA A 72 3.10 15.31 -0.70
CA ALA A 72 1.81 14.98 -1.32
C ALA A 72 0.78 14.43 -0.32
N LEU A 73 1.20 13.62 0.66
CA LEU A 73 0.31 13.14 1.73
C LEU A 73 0.17 14.15 2.87
N ALA A 74 1.21 14.92 3.17
CA ALA A 74 1.20 15.89 4.26
C ALA A 74 0.20 17.04 3.99
N ALA A 75 -0.04 17.38 2.72
CA ALA A 75 -0.94 18.44 2.30
C ALA A 75 -2.44 18.06 2.31
N ILE A 76 -2.78 16.78 2.47
CA ILE A 76 -4.16 16.30 2.38
C ILE A 76 -4.88 16.53 3.71
N ASP A 77 -6.08 17.12 3.66
CA ASP A 77 -7.06 17.05 4.76
C ASP A 77 -7.74 15.66 4.71
N VAL A 78 -7.15 14.70 5.44
CA VAL A 78 -7.51 13.28 5.33
C VAL A 78 -8.89 13.02 5.95
N ARG A 79 -9.86 12.64 5.11
CA ARG A 79 -11.20 12.18 5.51
C ARG A 79 -11.28 10.66 5.38
N GLU A 80 -11.68 10.19 4.21
CA GLU A 80 -11.78 8.76 3.85
C GLU A 80 -10.69 8.35 2.85
N HIS A 81 -9.76 9.25 2.53
CA HIS A 81 -8.72 9.05 1.53
C HIS A 81 -7.96 7.75 1.73
N ALA A 82 -7.55 7.17 0.61
CA ALA A 82 -6.59 6.07 0.62
C ALA A 82 -5.48 6.37 -0.40
N ALA A 83 -4.34 5.73 -0.22
CA ALA A 83 -3.23 5.88 -1.15
C ALA A 83 -2.68 4.52 -1.58
N LEU A 84 -2.22 4.48 -2.83
CA LEU A 84 -1.43 3.37 -3.36
C LEU A 84 -0.03 3.89 -3.68
N LEU A 85 0.97 3.32 -3.03
CA LEU A 85 2.37 3.50 -3.39
C LEU A 85 2.73 2.46 -4.45
N VAL A 86 3.14 2.91 -5.62
CA VAL A 86 3.36 2.04 -6.78
C VAL A 86 4.78 2.16 -7.30
N GLU A 87 5.30 1.06 -7.87
CA GLU A 87 6.61 1.07 -8.50
C GLU A 87 6.61 0.33 -9.84
N PHE A 88 7.32 0.91 -10.80
CA PHE A 88 7.92 0.16 -11.92
C PHE A 88 9.35 -0.20 -11.58
N GLN A 89 9.78 -1.36 -12.06
CA GLN A 89 11.16 -1.82 -11.96
C GLN A 89 11.61 -2.34 -13.32
N GLY A 90 12.85 -2.05 -13.68
CA GLY A 90 13.42 -2.41 -14.98
C GLY A 90 14.91 -2.61 -14.96
N ASN A 91 15.45 -3.05 -16.11
CA ASN A 91 16.88 -3.29 -16.31
C ASN A 91 17.61 -2.03 -16.82
N SER A 92 16.85 -1.01 -17.27
CA SER A 92 17.38 0.25 -17.81
C SER A 92 16.43 1.41 -17.56
N GLU A 93 16.93 2.65 -17.68
CA GLU A 93 16.12 3.87 -17.63
C GLU A 93 15.15 3.93 -18.82
N GLN A 94 15.54 3.42 -19.97
CA GLN A 94 14.67 3.36 -21.14
C GLN A 94 13.48 2.45 -20.89
N GLU A 95 13.69 1.27 -20.29
CA GLU A 95 12.62 0.35 -19.94
C GLU A 95 11.61 1.00 -18.96
N LEU A 96 12.10 1.75 -17.95
CA LEU A 96 11.21 2.50 -17.05
C LEU A 96 10.39 3.57 -17.79
N THR A 97 11.02 4.26 -18.73
CA THR A 97 10.35 5.28 -19.56
C THR A 97 9.25 4.64 -20.41
N ASP A 98 9.56 3.52 -21.05
CA ASP A 98 8.61 2.80 -21.90
C ASP A 98 7.43 2.25 -21.08
N LEU A 99 7.68 1.70 -19.89
CA LEU A 99 6.64 1.27 -18.96
C LEU A 99 5.75 2.43 -18.51
N ALA A 100 6.34 3.57 -18.13
CA ALA A 100 5.58 4.74 -17.71
C ALA A 100 4.72 5.32 -18.86
N LEU A 101 5.25 5.38 -20.08
CA LEU A 101 4.52 5.84 -21.26
C LEU A 101 3.36 4.89 -21.60
N SER A 102 3.60 3.59 -21.54
CA SER A 102 2.57 2.60 -21.82
C SER A 102 1.43 2.62 -20.77
N ALA A 103 1.75 2.94 -19.51
CA ALA A 103 0.79 3.03 -18.42
C ALA A 103 0.10 4.39 -18.30
N ALA A 104 0.57 5.43 -18.99
CA ALA A 104 0.00 6.78 -18.89
C ALA A 104 -1.52 6.84 -19.13
N PRO A 105 -2.09 6.20 -20.17
CA PRO A 105 -3.54 6.20 -20.39
C PRO A 105 -4.33 5.54 -19.24
N MET A 106 -3.75 4.53 -18.61
CA MET A 106 -4.33 3.89 -17.43
C MET A 106 -4.34 4.86 -16.25
N PHE A 107 -3.21 5.52 -15.95
CA PHE A 107 -3.14 6.50 -14.87
C PHE A 107 -4.11 7.66 -15.05
N ASP A 108 -4.28 8.13 -16.30
CA ASP A 108 -5.21 9.22 -16.65
C ASP A 108 -6.69 8.83 -16.44
N ALA A 109 -7.00 7.53 -16.51
CA ALA A 109 -8.35 7.01 -16.33
C ALA A 109 -8.69 6.71 -14.85
N LEU A 110 -7.71 6.65 -13.95
CA LEU A 110 -7.95 6.36 -12.55
C LEU A 110 -8.65 7.53 -11.82
N PRO A 111 -9.56 7.24 -10.86
CA PRO A 111 -10.24 8.26 -10.06
C PRO A 111 -9.34 8.82 -8.95
N VAL A 112 -8.16 9.30 -9.31
CA VAL A 112 -7.20 9.90 -8.38
C VAL A 112 -7.49 11.38 -8.12
N VAL A 113 -7.20 11.85 -6.91
CA VAL A 113 -7.44 13.25 -6.51
C VAL A 113 -6.46 14.24 -7.17
N SER A 114 -5.35 13.76 -7.71
CA SER A 114 -4.35 14.57 -8.41
C SER A 114 -3.60 13.74 -9.46
N PRO A 115 -3.05 14.37 -10.51
CA PRO A 115 -2.27 13.68 -11.52
C PRO A 115 -1.13 12.86 -10.92
N VAL A 116 -0.92 11.67 -11.45
CA VAL A 116 0.13 10.75 -10.99
C VAL A 116 1.49 11.25 -11.47
N THR A 117 2.44 11.34 -10.54
CA THR A 117 3.83 11.66 -10.86
C THR A 117 4.73 10.52 -10.40
N MET A 118 5.49 9.97 -11.35
CA MET A 118 6.48 8.94 -11.08
C MET A 118 7.88 9.57 -10.94
N THR A 119 8.67 9.09 -9.99
CA THR A 119 10.04 9.57 -9.78
C THR A 119 11.04 8.42 -9.67
N SER A 120 12.21 8.57 -10.31
CA SER A 120 13.36 7.68 -10.14
C SER A 120 14.40 8.22 -9.15
N LYS A 121 14.19 9.43 -8.64
CA LYS A 121 15.12 10.12 -7.74
C LYS A 121 15.09 9.49 -6.36
N LEU A 122 16.21 8.96 -5.91
CA LEU A 122 16.30 8.17 -4.69
C LEU A 122 15.77 8.91 -3.44
N SER A 123 16.05 10.22 -3.32
CA SER A 123 15.57 11.02 -2.18
C SER A 123 14.05 11.12 -2.15
N GLU A 124 13.41 11.36 -3.31
CA GLU A 124 11.95 11.46 -3.44
C GLU A 124 11.29 10.09 -3.21
N ARG A 125 11.83 9.03 -3.82
CA ARG A 125 11.38 7.65 -3.57
C ARG A 125 11.44 7.29 -2.09
N ASN A 126 12.55 7.62 -1.42
CA ASN A 126 12.70 7.37 0.03
C ASN A 126 11.66 8.13 0.85
N ALA A 127 11.32 9.36 0.47
CA ALA A 127 10.27 10.15 1.12
C ALA A 127 8.88 9.51 0.94
N LEU A 128 8.56 9.02 -0.27
CA LEU A 128 7.31 8.30 -0.52
C LEU A 128 7.22 7.00 0.32
N TRP A 129 8.29 6.23 0.36
CA TRP A 129 8.35 4.99 1.14
C TRP A 129 8.34 5.22 2.65
N ALA A 130 8.72 6.40 3.15
CA ALA A 130 8.75 6.68 4.58
C ALA A 130 7.37 6.50 5.24
N ALA A 131 6.29 6.89 4.55
CA ALA A 131 4.92 6.72 5.03
C ALA A 131 4.54 5.24 5.23
N ARG A 132 5.13 4.32 4.46
CA ARG A 132 4.83 2.88 4.53
C ARG A 132 5.77 2.13 5.48
N ARG A 133 7.06 2.49 5.47
CA ARG A 133 8.05 1.86 6.34
C ARG A 133 7.78 2.18 7.81
N GLY A 134 7.77 1.16 8.64
CA GLY A 134 7.55 1.32 10.07
C GLY A 134 6.11 1.67 10.47
N LEU A 135 5.16 1.65 9.55
CA LEU A 135 3.75 1.94 9.84
C LEU A 135 3.23 1.06 10.98
N TYR A 136 3.42 -0.25 10.90
CA TYR A 136 3.01 -1.16 11.97
C TYR A 136 3.65 -0.80 13.31
N THR A 137 4.96 -0.58 13.35
CA THR A 137 5.67 -0.21 14.59
C THR A 137 5.10 1.07 15.20
N THR A 138 4.73 2.04 14.35
CA THR A 138 4.14 3.30 14.79
C THR A 138 2.73 3.10 15.32
N VAL A 139 1.89 2.34 14.62
CA VAL A 139 0.54 1.99 15.07
C VAL A 139 0.60 1.24 16.40
N ALA A 140 1.43 0.21 16.49
CA ALA A 140 1.61 -0.58 17.69
C ALA A 140 2.16 0.25 18.87
N GLY A 141 3.04 1.22 18.59
CA GLY A 141 3.59 2.12 19.60
C GLY A 141 2.58 3.12 20.17
N ASN A 142 1.59 3.51 19.39
CA ASN A 142 0.57 4.50 19.76
C ASN A 142 -0.69 3.89 20.40
N ARG A 143 -0.76 2.57 20.55
CA ARG A 143 -1.91 1.92 21.17
C ARG A 143 -2.08 2.32 22.63
N PRO A 144 -3.30 2.32 23.18
CA PRO A 144 -3.53 2.56 24.59
C PRO A 144 -2.77 1.57 25.48
N THR A 145 -2.24 2.05 26.63
CA THR A 145 -1.55 1.19 27.59
C THR A 145 -2.45 0.05 28.07
N GLY A 146 -1.94 -1.18 28.06
CA GLY A 146 -2.68 -2.37 28.46
C GLY A 146 -3.47 -3.04 27.34
N THR A 147 -3.36 -2.54 26.10
CA THR A 147 -3.94 -3.18 24.92
C THR A 147 -2.86 -3.83 24.06
N ASN A 148 -3.26 -4.77 23.21
CA ASN A 148 -2.41 -5.38 22.21
C ASN A 148 -2.66 -4.72 20.83
N ALA A 149 -1.60 -4.59 20.03
CA ALA A 149 -1.75 -4.39 18.59
C ALA A 149 -1.71 -5.79 17.94
N LEU A 150 -2.82 -6.17 17.33
CA LEU A 150 -2.89 -7.41 16.56
C LEU A 150 -2.60 -7.04 15.10
N LEU A 151 -1.72 -7.80 14.49
CA LEU A 151 -1.46 -7.76 13.05
C LEU A 151 -1.88 -9.11 12.48
N GLU A 152 -2.86 -9.08 11.60
CA GLU A 152 -3.38 -10.29 10.95
C GLU A 152 -3.39 -10.08 9.45
N ASP A 153 -2.68 -10.96 8.75
CA ASP A 153 -2.64 -10.96 7.29
C ASP A 153 -3.88 -11.64 6.71
N VAL A 154 -4.59 -10.91 5.84
CA VAL A 154 -5.69 -11.43 5.04
C VAL A 154 -5.28 -11.42 3.57
N VAL A 155 -5.39 -12.58 2.91
CA VAL A 155 -5.08 -12.71 1.47
C VAL A 155 -6.32 -13.13 0.72
N VAL A 156 -6.67 -12.34 -0.30
CA VAL A 156 -7.80 -12.60 -1.19
C VAL A 156 -7.40 -12.39 -2.66
N PRO A 157 -8.13 -12.95 -3.62
CA PRO A 157 -7.96 -12.58 -5.02
C PRO A 157 -8.09 -11.07 -5.20
N VAL A 158 -7.23 -10.47 -6.03
CA VAL A 158 -7.12 -9.01 -6.19
C VAL A 158 -8.44 -8.37 -6.66
N ASP A 159 -9.23 -9.08 -7.45
CA ASP A 159 -10.53 -8.63 -7.97
C ASP A 159 -11.61 -8.49 -6.88
N VAL A 160 -11.47 -9.17 -5.75
CA VAL A 160 -12.38 -9.04 -4.61
C VAL A 160 -11.83 -8.19 -3.46
N LEU A 161 -10.60 -7.65 -3.60
CA LEU A 161 -9.94 -6.87 -2.57
C LEU A 161 -10.79 -5.68 -2.10
N GLY A 162 -11.41 -4.95 -3.04
CA GLY A 162 -12.27 -3.82 -2.71
C GLY A 162 -13.50 -4.21 -1.86
N THR A 163 -14.12 -5.34 -2.17
CA THR A 163 -15.23 -5.88 -1.37
C THR A 163 -14.75 -6.29 0.01
N THR A 164 -13.60 -6.96 0.08
CA THR A 164 -12.99 -7.40 1.34
C THR A 164 -12.68 -6.22 2.26
N CYS A 165 -12.03 -5.16 1.75
CA CYS A 165 -11.73 -3.96 2.54
C CYS A 165 -13.00 -3.29 3.07
N ARG A 166 -14.05 -3.17 2.24
CA ARG A 166 -15.35 -2.63 2.67
C ARG A 166 -15.95 -3.47 3.81
N ASP A 167 -15.95 -4.78 3.67
CA ASP A 167 -16.54 -5.68 4.65
C ASP A 167 -15.74 -5.71 5.96
N LEU A 168 -14.40 -5.60 5.89
CA LEU A 168 -13.53 -5.42 7.06
C LEU A 168 -13.79 -4.09 7.77
N THR A 169 -13.92 -2.98 7.03
CA THR A 169 -14.27 -1.68 7.63
C THR A 169 -15.60 -1.76 8.37
N ALA A 170 -16.62 -2.35 7.75
CA ALA A 170 -17.92 -2.53 8.40
C ALA A 170 -17.85 -3.42 9.65
N LEU A 171 -17.00 -4.45 9.63
CA LEU A 171 -16.75 -5.32 10.78
C LEU A 171 -16.07 -4.56 11.92
N PHE A 172 -15.05 -3.75 11.62
CA PHE A 172 -14.36 -2.91 12.59
C PHE A 172 -15.34 -1.92 13.25
N ASP A 173 -16.18 -1.26 12.47
CA ASP A 173 -17.20 -0.32 12.97
C ASP A 173 -18.20 -1.04 13.89
N ALA A 174 -18.70 -2.20 13.48
CA ALA A 174 -19.67 -2.98 14.25
C ALA A 174 -19.11 -3.45 15.61
N HIS A 175 -17.79 -3.63 15.71
CA HIS A 175 -17.11 -4.05 16.93
C HIS A 175 -16.39 -2.91 17.68
N GLY A 176 -16.51 -1.67 17.21
CA GLY A 176 -15.95 -0.49 17.88
C GLY A 176 -14.43 -0.33 17.74
N TYR A 177 -13.81 -0.94 16.72
CA TYR A 177 -12.39 -0.80 16.41
C TYR A 177 -12.13 0.46 15.57
N GLN A 178 -12.24 1.64 16.21
CA GLN A 178 -12.17 2.94 15.53
C GLN A 178 -10.76 3.31 15.02
N ASP A 179 -9.71 2.76 15.63
CA ASP A 179 -8.31 3.04 15.30
C ASP A 179 -7.63 1.93 14.48
N SER A 180 -8.43 1.02 13.89
CA SER A 180 -7.92 -0.02 13.01
C SER A 180 -7.31 0.58 11.74
N VAL A 181 -6.31 -0.11 11.20
CA VAL A 181 -5.65 0.25 9.95
C VAL A 181 -5.78 -0.90 8.94
N ILE A 182 -5.98 -0.55 7.67
CA ILE A 182 -5.92 -1.49 6.54
C ILE A 182 -4.78 -1.03 5.64
N PHE A 183 -3.72 -1.82 5.60
CA PHE A 183 -2.56 -1.58 4.75
C PHE A 183 -1.93 -2.90 4.34
N GLY A 184 -1.21 -2.93 3.24
CA GLY A 184 -0.54 -4.18 2.84
C GLY A 184 -0.11 -4.19 1.38
N HIS A 185 0.27 -5.38 0.93
CA HIS A 185 0.76 -5.68 -0.41
C HIS A 185 -0.43 -5.90 -1.37
N ALA A 186 -1.14 -4.81 -1.69
CA ALA A 186 -2.39 -4.87 -2.46
C ALA A 186 -2.21 -5.57 -3.83
N LYS A 187 -1.01 -5.48 -4.42
CA LYS A 187 -0.67 -6.20 -5.66
C LYS A 187 -0.97 -7.69 -5.58
N ASP A 188 -0.72 -8.29 -4.43
CA ASP A 188 -0.87 -9.72 -4.19
C ASP A 188 -2.18 -10.06 -3.45
N GLY A 189 -3.05 -9.05 -3.27
CA GLY A 189 -4.30 -9.20 -2.52
C GLY A 189 -4.10 -9.38 -1.01
N ASN A 190 -2.91 -9.07 -0.49
CA ASN A 190 -2.56 -9.16 0.92
C ASN A 190 -2.73 -7.80 1.61
N ILE A 191 -3.48 -7.78 2.67
CA ILE A 191 -3.75 -6.60 3.51
C ILE A 191 -3.71 -6.99 4.97
#